data_fa773bb2a04208219d3dfa59bae56825
#
_entry.id   fa773bb2a04208219d3dfa59bae56825
#
_cell.length_a   1.000
_cell.length_b   1.000
_cell.length_c   1.000
_cell.angle_alpha   90.00
_cell.angle_beta   90.00
_cell.angle_gamma   90.00
#
_symmetry.space_group_name_H-M   'P 1'
#
loop_
_entity.id
_entity.type
_entity.pdbx_description
1 polymer ?
#
loop_
_entity_poly.entity_id
_entity_poly.type
_entity_poly.pdbx_seq_one_letter_code
_entity_poly.pdbx_strand_id
1 'polypeptide(L)'
;MMNSRKFLRNILPMGVIAFLWALICGSHAAYAQVSNSLLSGPDQMPVPMTLWQTLKAGGGVMVVIGLLSVLAVAIMIYDFMMLNVDKLAPRRVFDDVMRKLESRDFGEAKTLCRKENNTIIAKIVLAGLERKNPLDDTAREAMESTARIELTNLWQNISYLSDIVAVAPLLGLLGTVLGMIQAFHAVPLQSASVKTALLASGISKAMVCTASSLIVAIPALVAYSYFRGKVQQVTNMVEIYSTDIIKAVQNR
;
A
#
# COMPACT_ATOMS: atom_id res chain seq x y z
N MET A 1 -3.80 -28.29 -14.71
CA MET A 1 -4.27 -26.89 -14.66
C MET A 1 -3.81 -26.09 -13.41
N MET A 2 -2.89 -26.63 -12.61
CA MET A 2 -2.50 -26.08 -11.29
C MET A 2 -1.23 -25.22 -11.29
N ASN A 3 -0.60 -24.97 -12.45
CA ASN A 3 0.71 -24.29 -12.53
C ASN A 3 0.64 -22.81 -12.94
N SER A 4 -0.47 -22.38 -13.53
CA SER A 4 -0.65 -21.01 -14.03
C SER A 4 -0.80 -19.98 -12.89
N ARG A 5 -1.50 -20.33 -11.80
CA ARG A 5 -1.71 -19.42 -10.66
C ARG A 5 -0.45 -19.18 -9.80
N LYS A 6 0.43 -20.20 -9.70
CA LYS A 6 1.73 -20.03 -8.99
C LYS A 6 2.71 -19.20 -9.81
N PHE A 7 2.68 -19.33 -11.13
CA PHE A 7 3.50 -18.55 -12.06
C PHE A 7 3.12 -17.06 -12.05
N LEU A 8 1.82 -16.75 -12.12
CA LEU A 8 1.31 -15.39 -11.99
C LEU A 8 1.61 -14.77 -10.62
N ARG A 9 1.57 -15.55 -9.54
CA ARG A 9 1.85 -15.08 -8.17
C ARG A 9 3.30 -14.61 -7.97
N ASN A 10 4.25 -15.21 -8.68
CA ASN A 10 5.68 -14.86 -8.59
C ASN A 10 6.10 -13.78 -9.59
N ILE A 11 5.39 -13.65 -10.73
CA ILE A 11 5.72 -12.66 -11.77
C ILE A 11 5.05 -11.30 -11.47
N LEU A 12 3.87 -11.29 -10.85
CA LEU A 12 3.16 -10.05 -10.51
C LEU A 12 4.01 -9.09 -9.65
N PRO A 13 4.69 -9.52 -8.56
CA PRO A 13 5.52 -8.61 -7.77
C PRO A 13 6.75 -8.11 -8.54
N MET A 14 7.37 -8.95 -9.39
CA MET A 14 8.46 -8.51 -10.27
C MET A 14 7.96 -7.56 -11.35
N GLY A 15 6.79 -7.80 -11.91
CA GLY A 15 6.14 -6.92 -12.88
C GLY A 15 5.77 -5.56 -12.28
N VAL A 16 5.28 -5.53 -11.05
CA VAL A 16 4.96 -4.26 -10.33
C VAL A 16 6.25 -3.50 -10.00
N ILE A 17 7.30 -4.18 -9.57
CA ILE A 17 8.61 -3.55 -9.31
C ILE A 17 9.25 -3.05 -10.62
N ALA A 18 9.19 -3.84 -11.70
CA ALA A 18 9.68 -3.43 -13.01
C ALA A 18 8.85 -2.28 -13.61
N PHE A 19 7.53 -2.30 -13.43
CA PHE A 19 6.62 -1.23 -13.83
C PHE A 19 6.85 0.05 -13.01
N LEU A 20 7.07 -0.07 -11.71
CA LEU A 20 7.50 1.03 -10.84
C LEU A 20 8.83 1.61 -11.29
N TRP A 21 9.79 0.75 -11.62
CA TRP A 21 11.11 1.17 -12.12
C TRP A 21 11.01 1.82 -13.52
N ALA A 22 10.18 1.26 -14.40
CA ALA A 22 9.90 1.83 -15.71
C ALA A 22 9.15 3.16 -15.63
N LEU A 23 8.21 3.33 -14.68
CA LEU A 23 7.55 4.62 -14.41
C LEU A 23 8.51 5.65 -13.83
N ILE A 24 9.36 5.25 -12.89
CA ILE A 24 10.40 6.14 -12.33
C ILE A 24 11.42 6.50 -13.41
N CYS A 25 11.87 5.55 -14.23
CA CYS A 25 12.84 5.77 -15.29
C CYS A 25 12.20 6.45 -16.52
N GLY A 26 10.96 6.08 -16.87
CA GLY A 26 10.20 6.69 -17.98
C GLY A 26 9.72 8.10 -17.67
N SER A 27 9.46 8.43 -16.40
CA SER A 27 9.16 9.81 -16.00
C SER A 27 10.36 10.75 -16.22
N HIS A 28 11.58 10.26 -16.01
CA HIS A 28 12.79 11.04 -16.34
C HIS A 28 12.89 11.36 -17.82
N ALA A 29 12.55 10.41 -18.71
CA ALA A 29 12.57 10.64 -20.15
C ALA A 29 11.41 11.55 -20.62
N ALA A 30 10.22 11.37 -20.06
CA ALA A 30 9.05 12.21 -20.37
C ALA A 30 9.22 13.65 -19.86
N TYR A 31 9.81 13.85 -18.67
CA TYR A 31 10.14 15.19 -18.16
C TYR A 31 11.18 15.89 -19.05
N ALA A 32 12.20 15.17 -19.51
CA ALA A 32 13.19 15.71 -20.43
C ALA A 32 12.56 16.12 -21.78
N GLN A 33 11.58 15.36 -22.25
CA GLN A 33 10.93 15.62 -23.55
C GLN A 33 9.91 16.76 -23.46
N VAL A 34 9.12 16.86 -22.39
CA VAL A 34 8.16 17.95 -22.17
C VAL A 34 8.89 19.28 -21.88
N SER A 35 9.99 19.25 -21.11
CA SER A 35 10.80 20.46 -20.89
C SER A 35 11.46 20.95 -22.18
N ASN A 36 11.89 20.07 -23.08
CA ASN A 36 12.49 20.42 -24.34
C ASN A 36 11.49 20.99 -25.35
N SER A 37 10.24 20.51 -25.36
CA SER A 37 9.22 21.01 -26.31
C SER A 37 8.56 22.31 -25.87
N LEU A 38 8.53 22.64 -24.58
CA LEU A 38 7.93 23.88 -24.06
C LEU A 38 8.92 25.06 -24.00
N LEU A 39 10.22 24.80 -24.11
CA LEU A 39 11.29 25.82 -23.98
C LEU A 39 12.00 26.13 -25.29
N SER A 40 11.65 25.51 -26.42
CA SER A 40 12.22 25.83 -27.73
C SER A 40 11.61 27.09 -28.32
N GLY A 41 11.91 28.23 -27.72
CA GLY A 41 12.04 29.48 -28.49
C GLY A 41 13.32 29.42 -29.30
N PRO A 42 13.41 30.14 -30.45
CA PRO A 42 14.45 29.90 -31.46
C PRO A 42 15.90 30.16 -31.04
N ASP A 43 16.19 30.62 -29.83
CA ASP A 43 17.54 31.03 -29.43
C ASP A 43 18.02 30.64 -28.01
N GLN A 44 17.36 29.71 -27.32
CA GLN A 44 17.86 29.28 -26.00
C GLN A 44 18.05 27.76 -25.92
N MET A 45 19.32 27.34 -25.77
CA MET A 45 19.67 25.94 -25.48
C MET A 45 18.88 25.44 -24.24
N PRO A 46 18.18 24.29 -24.31
CA PRO A 46 17.47 23.74 -23.17
C PRO A 46 18.49 23.38 -22.09
N VAL A 47 18.49 24.10 -20.99
CA VAL A 47 19.27 23.73 -19.81
C VAL A 47 18.55 22.52 -19.17
N PRO A 48 19.19 21.33 -19.09
CA PRO A 48 18.60 20.20 -18.45
C PRO A 48 18.32 20.55 -16.97
N MET A 49 17.04 20.73 -16.61
CA MET A 49 16.67 20.98 -15.22
C MET A 49 17.00 19.71 -14.41
N THR A 50 17.97 19.84 -13.53
CA THR A 50 18.34 18.78 -12.58
C THR A 50 17.15 18.54 -11.62
N LEU A 51 16.91 17.27 -11.20
CA LEU A 51 15.87 16.93 -10.21
C LEU A 51 15.86 17.87 -9.00
N TRP A 52 17.04 18.29 -8.58
CA TRP A 52 17.22 19.24 -7.48
C TRP A 52 16.66 20.66 -7.77
N GLN A 53 16.77 21.11 -9.01
CA GLN A 53 16.19 22.39 -9.43
C GLN A 53 14.66 22.30 -9.53
N THR A 54 14.12 21.16 -9.97
CA THR A 54 12.69 20.88 -10.01
C THR A 54 12.09 20.81 -8.59
N LEU A 55 12.80 20.18 -7.64
CA LEU A 55 12.40 20.17 -6.22
C LEU A 55 12.37 21.59 -5.62
N LYS A 56 13.39 22.40 -5.90
CA LYS A 56 13.43 23.81 -5.45
C LYS A 56 12.33 24.66 -6.10
N ALA A 57 11.99 24.37 -7.34
CA ALA A 57 10.95 25.10 -8.07
C ALA A 57 9.54 24.86 -7.50
N GLY A 58 9.25 23.66 -6.99
CA GLY A 58 7.93 23.31 -6.43
C GLY A 58 7.67 23.79 -5.01
N GLY A 59 8.64 24.46 -4.35
CA GLY A 59 8.47 25.01 -3.01
C GLY A 59 8.22 23.96 -1.92
N GLY A 60 7.63 24.38 -0.77
CA GLY A 60 7.41 23.53 0.41
C GLY A 60 6.53 22.31 0.12
N VAL A 61 5.55 22.40 -0.77
CA VAL A 61 4.65 21.31 -1.14
C VAL A 61 5.42 20.14 -1.75
N MET A 62 6.44 20.42 -2.55
CA MET A 62 7.26 19.39 -3.20
C MET A 62 8.04 18.56 -2.17
N VAL A 63 8.49 19.17 -1.07
CA VAL A 63 9.16 18.48 0.03
C VAL A 63 8.18 17.49 0.70
N VAL A 64 6.93 17.91 0.93
CA VAL A 64 5.89 17.05 1.53
C VAL A 64 5.59 15.86 0.60
N ILE A 65 5.45 16.09 -0.72
CA ILE A 65 5.26 15.00 -1.70
C ILE A 65 6.46 14.05 -1.70
N GLY A 66 7.68 14.57 -1.58
CA GLY A 66 8.90 13.76 -1.48
C GLY A 66 8.90 12.86 -0.24
N LEU A 67 8.56 13.41 0.93
CA LEU A 67 8.42 12.62 2.17
C LEU A 67 7.31 11.58 2.06
N LEU A 68 6.18 11.93 1.47
CA LEU A 68 5.07 11.00 1.23
C LEU A 68 5.49 9.85 0.29
N SER A 69 6.32 10.15 -0.72
CA SER A 69 6.88 9.13 -1.62
C SER A 69 7.75 8.11 -0.87
N VAL A 70 8.64 8.59 0.01
CA VAL A 70 9.49 7.70 0.83
C VAL A 70 8.63 6.85 1.76
N LEU A 71 7.62 7.44 2.39
CA LEU A 71 6.68 6.73 3.27
C LEU A 71 5.88 5.67 2.50
N ALA A 72 5.39 6.00 1.29
CA ALA A 72 4.68 5.06 0.43
C ALA A 72 5.54 3.85 0.09
N VAL A 73 6.80 4.06 -0.30
CA VAL A 73 7.73 2.97 -0.62
C VAL A 73 8.02 2.12 0.62
N ALA A 74 8.24 2.74 1.79
CA ALA A 74 8.47 2.03 3.04
C ALA A 74 7.29 1.12 3.42
N ILE A 75 6.05 1.64 3.32
CA ILE A 75 4.83 0.86 3.58
C ILE A 75 4.67 -0.26 2.55
N MET A 76 4.91 -0.01 1.26
CA MET A 76 4.84 -1.06 0.23
C MET A 76 5.82 -2.21 0.50
N ILE A 77 7.05 -1.92 0.93
CA ILE A 77 8.04 -2.94 1.27
C ILE A 77 7.58 -3.72 2.52
N TYR A 78 7.10 -3.01 3.55
CA TYR A 78 6.59 -3.62 4.77
C TYR A 78 5.41 -4.57 4.48
N ASP A 79 4.41 -4.11 3.73
CA ASP A 79 3.25 -4.91 3.35
C ASP A 79 3.64 -6.13 2.50
N PHE A 80 4.61 -5.97 1.60
CA PHE A 80 5.12 -7.07 0.79
C PHE A 80 5.77 -8.18 1.62
N MET A 81 6.50 -7.81 2.68
CA MET A 81 7.14 -8.77 3.59
C MET A 81 6.13 -9.44 4.52
N MET A 82 5.13 -8.68 4.99
CA MET A 82 4.17 -9.11 6.01
C MET A 82 3.00 -9.91 5.42
N LEU A 83 2.46 -9.49 4.26
CA LEU A 83 1.27 -10.07 3.62
C LEU A 83 1.60 -11.31 2.77
N ASN A 84 2.16 -12.34 3.41
CA ASN A 84 2.34 -13.63 2.78
C ASN A 84 1.23 -14.59 3.24
N VAL A 85 0.29 -14.91 2.33
CA VAL A 85 -0.87 -15.77 2.58
C VAL A 85 -0.46 -17.12 3.16
N ASP A 86 0.61 -17.72 2.63
CA ASP A 86 1.10 -19.03 3.07
C ASP A 86 1.72 -18.99 4.49
N LYS A 87 2.11 -17.81 4.99
CA LYS A 87 2.62 -17.63 6.35
C LYS A 87 1.52 -17.26 7.35
N LEU A 88 0.54 -16.46 6.92
CA LEU A 88 -0.54 -15.98 7.78
C LEU A 88 -1.60 -17.06 8.05
N ALA A 89 -1.94 -17.87 7.04
CA ALA A 89 -2.92 -18.94 7.14
C ALA A 89 -2.43 -20.22 6.46
N PRO A 90 -1.37 -20.87 6.94
CA PRO A 90 -0.81 -22.08 6.35
C PRO A 90 -1.78 -23.25 6.51
N ARG A 91 -2.13 -23.88 5.39
CA ARG A 91 -3.03 -25.03 5.36
C ARG A 91 -2.53 -26.19 6.21
N ARG A 92 -1.22 -26.38 6.29
CA ARG A 92 -0.63 -27.45 7.13
C ARG A 92 -0.96 -27.29 8.60
N VAL A 93 -0.83 -26.07 9.12
CA VAL A 93 -1.15 -25.78 10.53
C VAL A 93 -2.63 -26.00 10.79
N PHE A 94 -3.50 -25.61 9.85
CA PHE A 94 -4.93 -25.88 9.94
C PHE A 94 -5.22 -27.40 10.02
N ASP A 95 -4.68 -28.19 9.08
CA ASP A 95 -4.91 -29.64 9.01
C ASP A 95 -4.36 -30.36 10.27
N ASP A 96 -3.19 -29.92 10.79
CA ASP A 96 -2.59 -30.49 12.00
C ASP A 96 -3.41 -30.16 13.25
N VAL A 97 -3.89 -28.92 13.38
CA VAL A 97 -4.77 -28.49 14.48
C VAL A 97 -6.10 -29.21 14.43
N MET A 98 -6.72 -29.32 13.25
CA MET A 98 -7.99 -30.03 13.08
C MET A 98 -7.89 -31.50 13.53
N ARG A 99 -6.85 -32.23 13.12
CA ARG A 99 -6.62 -33.61 13.56
C ARG A 99 -6.52 -33.73 15.07
N LYS A 100 -5.88 -32.78 15.77
CA LYS A 100 -5.76 -32.78 17.22
C LYS A 100 -7.09 -32.45 17.93
N LEU A 101 -7.86 -31.54 17.34
CA LEU A 101 -9.19 -31.19 17.87
C LEU A 101 -10.18 -32.35 17.71
N GLU A 102 -10.17 -33.04 16.56
CA GLU A 102 -11.00 -34.22 16.29
C GLU A 102 -10.67 -35.40 17.24
N SER A 103 -9.37 -35.61 17.54
CA SER A 103 -8.91 -36.59 18.51
C SER A 103 -9.15 -36.17 19.98
N ARG A 104 -9.71 -34.98 20.24
CA ARG A 104 -9.93 -34.36 21.57
C ARG A 104 -8.65 -34.20 22.41
N ASP A 105 -7.49 -34.16 21.74
CA ASP A 105 -6.23 -33.88 22.42
C ASP A 105 -5.98 -32.36 22.47
N PHE A 106 -6.75 -31.70 23.34
CA PHE A 106 -6.64 -30.24 23.52
C PHE A 106 -5.26 -29.79 24.06
N GLY A 107 -4.57 -30.72 24.76
CA GLY A 107 -3.23 -30.45 25.30
C GLY A 107 -2.18 -30.31 24.21
N GLU A 108 -2.13 -31.27 23.28
CA GLU A 108 -1.23 -31.23 22.13
C GLU A 108 -1.62 -30.12 21.13
N ALA A 109 -2.92 -29.90 20.90
CA ALA A 109 -3.41 -28.79 20.08
C ALA A 109 -2.90 -27.44 20.62
N LYS A 110 -2.97 -27.24 21.94
CA LYS A 110 -2.48 -26.01 22.59
C LYS A 110 -0.97 -25.84 22.46
N THR A 111 -0.19 -26.90 22.61
CA THR A 111 1.28 -26.85 22.44
C THR A 111 1.68 -26.56 21.01
N LEU A 112 0.97 -27.15 20.03
CA LEU A 112 1.17 -26.88 18.60
C LEU A 112 0.89 -25.41 18.26
N CYS A 113 -0.25 -24.88 18.73
CA CYS A 113 -0.63 -23.49 18.50
C CYS A 113 0.35 -22.49 19.14
N ARG A 114 0.92 -22.82 20.32
CA ARG A 114 1.96 -21.99 20.94
C ARG A 114 3.27 -21.97 20.15
N LYS A 115 3.63 -23.08 19.51
CA LYS A 115 4.81 -23.18 18.65
C LYS A 115 4.62 -22.37 17.37
N GLU A 116 3.43 -22.38 16.81
CA GLU A 116 3.06 -21.71 15.54
C GLU A 116 2.34 -20.37 15.77
N ASN A 117 2.63 -19.68 16.89
CA ASN A 117 1.94 -18.45 17.34
C ASN A 117 1.98 -17.28 16.35
N ASN A 118 2.78 -17.36 15.29
CA ASN A 118 2.84 -16.36 14.23
C ASN A 118 1.70 -16.49 13.20
N THR A 119 0.88 -17.55 13.29
CA THR A 119 -0.23 -17.78 12.37
C THR A 119 -1.55 -17.31 12.97
N ILE A 120 -2.43 -16.75 12.16
CA ILE A 120 -3.76 -16.28 12.60
C ILE A 120 -4.58 -17.46 13.13
N ILE A 121 -4.49 -18.63 12.48
CA ILE A 121 -5.20 -19.85 12.86
C ILE A 121 -4.79 -20.27 14.27
N ALA A 122 -3.50 -20.31 14.58
CA ALA A 122 -3.01 -20.70 15.89
C ALA A 122 -3.50 -19.75 17.01
N LYS A 123 -3.53 -18.44 16.74
CA LYS A 123 -4.06 -17.46 17.68
C LYS A 123 -5.54 -17.64 17.95
N ILE A 124 -6.34 -17.90 16.91
CA ILE A 124 -7.79 -18.14 17.05
C ILE A 124 -8.04 -19.37 17.92
N VAL A 125 -7.38 -20.49 17.60
CA VAL A 125 -7.54 -21.74 18.36
C VAL A 125 -7.07 -21.57 19.81
N LEU A 126 -5.94 -20.92 20.01
CA LEU A 126 -5.38 -20.68 21.34
C LEU A 126 -6.35 -19.87 22.22
N ALA A 127 -6.98 -18.84 21.66
CA ALA A 127 -7.95 -18.01 22.37
C ALA A 127 -9.16 -18.81 22.87
N GLY A 128 -9.59 -19.82 22.13
CA GLY A 128 -10.65 -20.75 22.59
C GLY A 128 -10.16 -21.76 23.60
N LEU A 129 -9.01 -22.41 23.35
CA LEU A 129 -8.45 -23.46 24.22
C LEU A 129 -7.90 -22.92 25.55
N GLU A 130 -7.69 -21.62 25.69
CA GLU A 130 -7.29 -20.99 26.96
C GLU A 130 -8.47 -20.74 27.92
N ARG A 131 -9.70 -20.90 27.47
CA ARG A 131 -10.89 -20.80 28.29
C ARG A 131 -11.02 -22.05 29.21
N LYS A 132 -11.71 -21.90 30.34
CA LYS A 132 -11.90 -22.99 31.31
C LYS A 132 -12.56 -24.23 30.71
N ASN A 133 -13.51 -24.00 29.79
CA ASN A 133 -14.17 -25.05 29.02
C ASN A 133 -14.06 -24.76 27.55
N PRO A 134 -13.23 -25.50 26.79
CA PRO A 134 -13.08 -25.31 25.33
C PRO A 134 -14.38 -25.56 24.55
N LEU A 135 -15.34 -26.29 25.15
CA LEU A 135 -16.62 -26.70 24.57
C LEU A 135 -17.76 -25.69 24.83
N ASP A 136 -17.49 -24.61 25.53
CA ASP A 136 -18.48 -23.63 25.96
C ASP A 136 -18.64 -22.49 24.93
N ASP A 137 -19.79 -21.82 24.90
CA ASP A 137 -20.05 -20.67 24.05
C ASP A 137 -19.05 -19.54 24.28
N THR A 138 -18.50 -19.43 25.50
CA THR A 138 -17.43 -18.46 25.81
C THR A 138 -16.12 -18.71 25.03
N ALA A 139 -15.79 -19.96 24.74
CA ALA A 139 -14.62 -20.31 23.92
C ALA A 139 -14.88 -19.97 22.45
N ARG A 140 -16.07 -20.26 21.96
CA ARG A 140 -16.50 -19.86 20.61
C ARG A 140 -16.42 -18.34 20.42
N GLU A 141 -17.01 -17.58 21.34
CA GLU A 141 -16.99 -16.12 21.30
C GLU A 141 -15.55 -15.56 21.31
N ALA A 142 -14.65 -16.17 22.09
CA ALA A 142 -13.24 -15.81 22.11
C ALA A 142 -12.54 -16.08 20.78
N MET A 143 -12.83 -17.21 20.11
CA MET A 143 -12.30 -17.54 18.79
C MET A 143 -12.78 -16.54 17.72
N GLU A 144 -14.09 -16.29 17.68
CA GLU A 144 -14.71 -15.34 16.74
C GLU A 144 -14.18 -13.91 16.94
N SER A 145 -14.06 -13.47 18.20
CA SER A 145 -13.51 -12.16 18.54
C SER A 145 -12.06 -12.02 18.11
N THR A 146 -11.24 -13.04 18.38
CA THR A 146 -9.83 -13.05 17.98
C THR A 146 -9.67 -13.05 16.45
N ALA A 147 -10.48 -13.84 15.75
CA ALA A 147 -10.49 -13.85 14.28
C ALA A 147 -10.79 -12.44 13.73
N ARG A 148 -11.81 -11.77 14.28
CA ARG A 148 -12.21 -10.42 13.90
C ARG A 148 -11.09 -9.41 14.14
N ILE A 149 -10.43 -9.47 15.29
CA ILE A 149 -9.33 -8.56 15.64
C ILE A 149 -8.15 -8.75 14.69
N GLU A 150 -7.72 -9.99 14.44
CA GLU A 150 -6.58 -10.27 13.56
C GLU A 150 -6.88 -9.83 12.11
N LEU A 151 -8.08 -10.05 11.61
CA LEU A 151 -8.50 -9.60 10.28
C LEU A 151 -8.58 -8.07 10.20
N THR A 152 -9.10 -7.40 11.22
CA THR A 152 -9.15 -5.93 11.29
C THR A 152 -7.74 -5.33 11.25
N ASN A 153 -6.78 -5.92 11.97
CA ASN A 153 -5.39 -5.49 11.94
C ASN A 153 -4.77 -5.58 10.53
N LEU A 154 -5.08 -6.65 9.77
CA LEU A 154 -4.62 -6.78 8.38
C LEU A 154 -5.21 -5.69 7.48
N TRP A 155 -6.50 -5.41 7.60
CA TRP A 155 -7.16 -4.36 6.85
C TRP A 155 -6.63 -2.97 7.19
N GLN A 156 -6.35 -2.72 8.47
CA GLN A 156 -5.80 -1.44 8.93
C GLN A 156 -4.39 -1.20 8.36
N ASN A 157 -3.54 -2.22 8.28
CA ASN A 157 -2.20 -2.08 7.73
C ASN A 157 -2.22 -1.58 6.28
N ILE A 158 -3.06 -2.15 5.42
CA ILE A 158 -3.16 -1.71 4.02
C ILE A 158 -3.92 -0.38 3.86
N SER A 159 -4.71 0.03 4.85
CA SER A 159 -5.45 1.30 4.83
C SER A 159 -4.51 2.50 4.75
N TYR A 160 -3.36 2.45 5.42
CA TYR A 160 -2.36 3.53 5.34
C TYR A 160 -1.88 3.79 3.90
N LEU A 161 -1.74 2.74 3.10
CA LEU A 161 -1.37 2.90 1.68
C LEU A 161 -2.53 3.52 0.88
N SER A 162 -3.78 3.16 1.19
CA SER A 162 -4.99 3.78 0.61
C SER A 162 -5.04 5.27 0.90
N ASP A 163 -4.71 5.68 2.14
CA ASP A 163 -4.71 7.08 2.54
C ASP A 163 -3.67 7.89 1.74
N ILE A 164 -2.49 7.33 1.52
CA ILE A 164 -1.47 7.96 0.67
C ILE A 164 -1.97 8.14 -0.76
N VAL A 165 -2.63 7.11 -1.34
CA VAL A 165 -3.21 7.18 -2.68
C VAL A 165 -4.22 8.31 -2.80
N ALA A 166 -5.04 8.54 -1.77
CA ALA A 166 -6.03 9.60 -1.76
C ALA A 166 -5.41 10.99 -1.53
N VAL A 167 -4.45 11.10 -0.60
CA VAL A 167 -3.87 12.37 -0.18
C VAL A 167 -2.85 12.91 -1.20
N ALA A 168 -2.07 12.05 -1.87
CA ALA A 168 -1.02 12.50 -2.77
C ALA A 168 -1.52 13.42 -3.90
N PRO A 169 -2.60 13.09 -4.66
CA PRO A 169 -3.13 13.98 -5.68
C PRO A 169 -3.67 15.31 -5.13
N LEU A 170 -4.26 15.29 -3.92
CA LEU A 170 -4.77 16.50 -3.27
C LEU A 170 -3.62 17.45 -2.90
N LEU A 171 -2.48 16.93 -2.47
CA LEU A 171 -1.27 17.73 -2.24
C LEU A 171 -0.72 18.31 -3.56
N GLY A 172 -0.79 17.56 -4.65
CA GLY A 172 -0.45 18.07 -5.97
C GLY A 172 -1.35 19.22 -6.40
N LEU A 173 -2.66 19.09 -6.20
CA LEU A 173 -3.64 20.15 -6.46
C LEU A 173 -3.37 21.39 -5.58
N LEU A 174 -3.10 21.19 -4.30
CA LEU A 174 -2.71 22.27 -3.39
C LEU A 174 -1.48 23.01 -3.91
N GLY A 175 -0.49 22.28 -4.42
CA GLY A 175 0.71 22.86 -5.03
C GLY A 175 0.38 23.75 -6.24
N THR A 176 -0.60 23.36 -7.08
CA THR A 176 -1.02 24.23 -8.20
C THR A 176 -1.71 25.50 -7.74
N VAL A 177 -2.58 25.42 -6.76
CA VAL A 177 -3.26 26.60 -6.21
C VAL A 177 -2.26 27.59 -5.61
N LEU A 178 -1.33 27.09 -4.77
CA LEU A 178 -0.30 27.94 -4.16
C LEU A 178 0.64 28.53 -5.21
N GLY A 179 1.03 27.78 -6.23
CA GLY A 179 1.87 28.25 -7.33
C GLY A 179 1.20 29.36 -8.14
N MET A 180 -0.11 29.21 -8.43
CA MET A 180 -0.87 30.26 -9.10
C MET A 180 -1.00 31.53 -8.25
N ILE A 181 -1.33 31.41 -6.94
CA ILE A 181 -1.39 32.54 -6.03
C ILE A 181 -0.07 33.32 -6.04
N GLN A 182 1.06 32.62 -5.93
CA GLN A 182 2.38 33.27 -5.97
C GLN A 182 2.65 34.00 -7.31
N ALA A 183 2.25 33.35 -8.42
CA ALA A 183 2.41 33.96 -9.74
C ALA A 183 1.62 35.26 -9.89
N PHE A 184 0.35 35.29 -9.40
CA PHE A 184 -0.48 36.47 -9.44
C PHE A 184 0.01 37.59 -8.49
N HIS A 185 0.54 37.25 -7.33
CA HIS A 185 1.12 38.22 -6.41
C HIS A 185 2.37 38.93 -6.97
N ALA A 186 3.10 38.30 -7.89
CA ALA A 186 4.30 38.87 -8.48
C ALA A 186 4.01 39.87 -9.63
N VAL A 187 2.75 40.02 -10.07
CA VAL A 187 2.36 40.79 -11.27
C VAL A 187 2.22 42.32 -11.12
N PRO A 188 1.90 42.94 -9.96
CA PRO A 188 1.34 44.28 -9.89
C PRO A 188 2.26 45.45 -10.37
N LEU A 189 3.58 45.24 -10.47
CA LEU A 189 4.55 46.35 -10.67
C LEU A 189 5.43 46.22 -11.94
N GLN A 190 5.07 45.32 -12.89
CA GLN A 190 5.95 44.97 -14.02
C GLN A 190 5.36 45.36 -15.38
N SER A 191 6.21 45.52 -16.41
CA SER A 191 5.79 45.73 -17.81
C SER A 191 5.04 44.52 -18.38
N ALA A 192 4.18 44.72 -19.38
CA ALA A 192 3.27 43.67 -19.90
C ALA A 192 3.99 42.38 -20.34
N SER A 193 5.15 42.49 -20.99
CA SER A 193 5.93 41.31 -21.41
C SER A 193 6.48 40.48 -20.23
N VAL A 194 6.96 41.15 -19.18
CA VAL A 194 7.47 40.48 -17.97
C VAL A 194 6.35 39.82 -17.18
N LYS A 195 5.14 40.44 -17.15
CA LYS A 195 3.96 39.85 -16.53
C LYS A 195 3.60 38.47 -17.09
N THR A 196 3.58 38.35 -18.43
CA THR A 196 3.25 37.10 -19.09
C THR A 196 4.28 36.01 -18.83
N ALA A 197 5.57 36.33 -18.81
CA ALA A 197 6.64 35.39 -18.51
C ALA A 197 6.59 34.88 -17.04
N LEU A 198 6.31 35.78 -16.08
CA LEU A 198 6.18 35.41 -14.68
C LEU A 198 4.96 34.50 -14.43
N LEU A 199 3.81 34.80 -15.03
CA LEU A 199 2.62 33.96 -14.98
C LEU A 199 2.87 32.58 -15.57
N ALA A 200 3.48 32.52 -16.76
CA ALA A 200 3.82 31.26 -17.42
C ALA A 200 4.76 30.39 -16.58
N SER A 201 5.77 31.01 -15.95
CA SER A 201 6.71 30.34 -15.04
C SER A 201 6.00 29.80 -13.78
N GLY A 202 5.10 30.59 -13.19
CA GLY A 202 4.33 30.17 -11.99
C GLY A 202 3.40 29.00 -12.28
N ILE A 203 2.69 29.05 -13.43
CA ILE A 203 1.81 27.96 -13.88
C ILE A 203 2.62 26.70 -14.15
N SER A 204 3.75 26.82 -14.86
CA SER A 204 4.63 25.69 -15.14
C SER A 204 5.11 24.99 -13.85
N LYS A 205 5.57 25.76 -12.85
CA LYS A 205 5.97 25.23 -11.55
C LYS A 205 4.82 24.50 -10.83
N ALA A 206 3.61 25.07 -10.89
CA ALA A 206 2.42 24.49 -10.31
C ALA A 206 2.09 23.12 -10.96
N MET A 207 2.14 23.02 -12.28
CA MET A 207 1.88 21.78 -13.02
C MET A 207 2.88 20.67 -12.67
N VAL A 208 4.14 21.00 -12.39
CA VAL A 208 5.15 20.04 -11.94
C VAL A 208 4.76 19.38 -10.63
N CYS A 209 4.20 20.11 -9.68
CA CYS A 209 3.74 19.54 -8.40
C CYS A 209 2.65 18.46 -8.61
N THR A 210 1.68 18.73 -9.47
CA THR A 210 0.61 17.77 -9.78
C THR A 210 1.15 16.54 -10.51
N ALA A 211 2.01 16.72 -11.49
CA ALA A 211 2.64 15.63 -12.20
C ALA A 211 3.44 14.72 -11.22
N SER A 212 4.23 15.33 -10.34
CA SER A 212 5.02 14.61 -9.33
C SER A 212 4.13 13.83 -8.34
N SER A 213 3.02 14.40 -7.90
CA SER A 213 2.09 13.72 -6.99
C SER A 213 1.41 12.51 -7.63
N LEU A 214 1.07 12.58 -8.92
CA LEU A 214 0.50 11.46 -9.67
C LEU A 214 1.52 10.33 -9.88
N ILE A 215 2.79 10.66 -10.08
CA ILE A 215 3.87 9.66 -10.17
C ILE A 215 3.98 8.85 -8.86
N VAL A 216 3.68 9.46 -7.71
CA VAL A 216 3.65 8.75 -6.41
C VAL A 216 2.33 7.98 -6.25
N ALA A 217 1.21 8.59 -6.59
CA ALA A 217 -0.13 8.02 -6.34
C ALA A 217 -0.42 6.78 -7.18
N ILE A 218 -0.03 6.77 -8.47
CA ILE A 218 -0.37 5.67 -9.39
C ILE A 218 0.27 4.35 -8.96
N PRO A 219 1.60 4.27 -8.69
CA PRO A 219 2.22 3.04 -8.19
C PRO A 219 1.65 2.60 -6.83
N ALA A 220 1.39 3.55 -5.93
CA ALA A 220 0.79 3.25 -4.64
C ALA A 220 -0.61 2.63 -4.78
N LEU A 221 -1.43 3.12 -5.72
CA LEU A 221 -2.75 2.58 -6.04
C LEU A 221 -2.67 1.14 -6.56
N VAL A 222 -1.73 0.85 -7.46
CA VAL A 222 -1.53 -0.50 -8.00
C VAL A 222 -1.10 -1.46 -6.89
N ALA A 223 -0.16 -1.04 -6.03
CA ALA A 223 0.29 -1.83 -4.89
C ALA A 223 -0.85 -2.06 -3.88
N TYR A 224 -1.62 -1.02 -3.54
CA TYR A 224 -2.79 -1.14 -2.68
C TYR A 224 -3.81 -2.16 -3.21
N SER A 225 -4.15 -2.08 -4.50
CA SER A 225 -5.09 -3.02 -5.13
C SER A 225 -4.59 -4.47 -5.05
N TYR A 226 -3.29 -4.69 -5.22
CA TYR A 226 -2.66 -6.00 -5.08
C TYR A 226 -2.73 -6.53 -3.65
N PHE A 227 -2.35 -5.72 -2.66
CA PHE A 227 -2.38 -6.12 -1.24
C PHE A 227 -3.81 -6.34 -0.73
N ARG A 228 -4.75 -5.49 -1.14
CA ARG A 228 -6.17 -5.67 -0.86
C ARG A 228 -6.67 -7.04 -1.32
N GLY A 229 -6.30 -7.48 -2.52
CA GLY A 229 -6.65 -8.81 -3.01
C GLY A 229 -6.05 -9.93 -2.15
N LYS A 230 -4.82 -9.78 -1.66
CA LYS A 230 -4.21 -10.75 -0.74
C LYS A 230 -4.88 -10.79 0.62
N VAL A 231 -5.18 -9.63 1.22
CA VAL A 231 -5.89 -9.56 2.51
C VAL A 231 -7.27 -10.21 2.38
N GLN A 232 -8.00 -9.95 1.28
CA GLN A 232 -9.29 -10.60 1.03
C GLN A 232 -9.16 -12.13 0.96
N GLN A 233 -8.10 -12.66 0.33
CA GLN A 233 -7.86 -14.10 0.28
C GLN A 233 -7.62 -14.68 1.67
N VAL A 234 -6.81 -14.02 2.50
CA VAL A 234 -6.58 -14.44 3.90
C VAL A 234 -7.87 -14.38 4.70
N THR A 235 -8.66 -13.30 4.54
CA THR A 235 -9.95 -13.15 5.22
C THR A 235 -10.87 -14.33 4.92
N ASN A 236 -11.06 -14.66 3.64
CA ASN A 236 -11.92 -15.76 3.23
C ASN A 236 -11.43 -17.12 3.77
N MET A 237 -10.10 -17.35 3.79
CA MET A 237 -9.53 -18.57 4.36
C MET A 237 -9.75 -18.66 5.87
N VAL A 238 -9.51 -17.57 6.60
CA VAL A 238 -9.67 -17.52 8.05
C VAL A 238 -11.14 -17.71 8.45
N GLU A 239 -12.09 -17.13 7.72
CA GLU A 239 -13.51 -17.31 7.94
C GLU A 239 -13.94 -18.77 7.78
N ILE A 240 -13.47 -19.45 6.72
CA ILE A 240 -13.75 -20.88 6.50
C ILE A 240 -13.13 -21.71 7.63
N TYR A 241 -11.85 -21.51 7.90
CA TYR A 241 -11.11 -22.29 8.90
C TYR A 241 -11.64 -22.07 10.32
N SER A 242 -11.99 -20.84 10.69
CA SER A 242 -12.57 -20.56 12.02
C SER A 242 -13.93 -21.24 12.20
N THR A 243 -14.76 -21.26 11.15
CA THR A 243 -16.05 -21.95 11.17
C THR A 243 -15.88 -23.46 11.35
N ASP A 244 -14.94 -24.08 10.64
CA ASP A 244 -14.67 -25.51 10.72
C ASP A 244 -14.07 -25.89 12.08
N ILE A 245 -13.16 -25.10 12.62
CA ILE A 245 -12.57 -25.27 13.95
C ILE A 245 -13.65 -25.20 15.04
N ILE A 246 -14.51 -24.18 14.97
CA ILE A 246 -15.60 -24.01 15.94
C ILE A 246 -16.54 -25.23 15.92
N LYS A 247 -16.90 -25.72 14.73
CA LYS A 247 -17.72 -26.95 14.59
C LYS A 247 -17.01 -28.17 15.17
N ALA A 248 -15.70 -28.34 14.90
CA ALA A 248 -14.93 -29.49 15.42
C ALA A 248 -14.83 -29.47 16.95
N VAL A 249 -14.74 -28.27 17.54
CA VAL A 249 -14.72 -28.11 19.01
C VAL A 249 -16.12 -28.38 19.63
N GLN A 250 -17.20 -27.94 18.97
CA GLN A 250 -18.58 -28.06 19.50
C GLN A 250 -19.28 -29.38 19.17
N ASN A 251 -18.82 -30.12 18.15
CA ASN A 251 -19.46 -31.37 17.77
C ASN A 251 -19.27 -32.42 18.87
N ARG A 252 -20.39 -32.76 19.53
CA ARG A 252 -20.48 -33.77 20.55
C ARG A 252 -20.36 -35.18 19.97
#